data_370abfffd9e020eca88776c88e427662
#
_entry.id   370abfffd9e020eca88776c88e427662
#
_cell.length_a   1.000
_cell.length_b   1.000
_cell.length_c   1.000
_cell.angle_alpha   90.00
_cell.angle_beta   90.00
_cell.angle_gamma   90.00
#
_symmetry.space_group_name_H-M   'P 1'
#
loop_
_entity.id
_entity.type
_entity.pdbx_description
1 polymer ?
#
loop_
_entity_poly.entity_id
_entity_poly.type
_entity_poly.pdbx_seq_one_letter_code
_entity_poly.pdbx_strand_id
1 'polypeptide(L)'
;AMSGTPVENGLMEFWSIMEASNPGILGSSTSFRQDYVYPIENDHDAVTADRFKLITAPFMMRRLKTDKSIIDDLPEKVSIDEYCTLTKELVALYNEVVKRSMRLVEASKDTFMRHSLVLQMIMQLKQICNSPALFEPAGGFEDPRLSGKMCRLFDILEEMQAAGRKVLVFTQFAQMGMLLQEWIANETGRRPQFIHGGLKPNARQTMVDRFQNRRDENVMVLTLKAAGSGLNLTAASVVIHYDLWWNAAVETQATDRAYRIGQPVSSTHLRAHE
;
A
#
# COMPACT_ATOMS: atom_id res chain seq x y z
N ALA A 1 8.63 4.53 22.35
CA ALA A 1 8.39 4.61 20.91
C ALA A 1 7.00 4.04 20.58
N MET A 2 6.29 4.64 19.64
CA MET A 2 5.00 4.13 19.15
C MET A 2 5.12 3.89 17.64
N SER A 3 4.83 2.67 17.20
CA SER A 3 4.81 2.27 15.79
C SER A 3 3.69 1.27 15.53
N GLY A 4 3.04 1.38 14.38
CA GLY A 4 2.09 0.34 13.91
C GLY A 4 2.77 -0.86 13.28
N THR A 5 4.01 -0.67 12.80
CA THR A 5 4.82 -1.68 12.10
C THR A 5 6.27 -1.59 12.61
N PRO A 6 6.60 -2.23 13.76
CA PRO A 6 7.95 -2.19 14.31
C PRO A 6 8.97 -2.95 13.45
N VAL A 7 8.50 -3.85 12.59
CA VAL A 7 9.28 -4.59 11.59
C VAL A 7 8.51 -4.48 10.27
N GLU A 8 9.04 -3.74 9.31
CA GLU A 8 8.46 -3.60 7.96
C GLU A 8 9.28 -4.40 6.93
N ASN A 9 10.60 -4.15 6.90
CA ASN A 9 11.50 -4.76 5.93
C ASN A 9 12.53 -5.72 6.55
N GLY A 10 12.72 -5.66 7.88
CA GLY A 10 13.66 -6.56 8.56
C GLY A 10 13.86 -6.25 10.05
N LEU A 11 14.40 -7.21 10.78
CA LEU A 11 14.60 -7.13 12.24
C LEU A 11 15.52 -6.02 12.68
N MET A 12 16.39 -5.51 11.80
CA MET A 12 17.25 -4.36 12.11
C MET A 12 16.45 -3.07 12.41
N GLU A 13 15.24 -2.93 11.84
CA GLU A 13 14.36 -1.81 12.16
C GLU A 13 13.90 -1.89 13.62
N PHE A 14 13.54 -3.09 14.06
CA PHE A 14 13.18 -3.35 15.45
C PHE A 14 14.36 -3.06 16.41
N TRP A 15 15.58 -3.51 16.06
CA TRP A 15 16.77 -3.19 16.83
C TRP A 15 16.94 -1.67 16.99
N SER A 16 16.79 -0.91 15.91
CA SER A 16 16.93 0.54 15.94
C SER A 16 15.90 1.23 16.85
N ILE A 17 14.65 0.75 16.85
CA ILE A 17 13.60 1.26 17.75
C ILE A 17 13.93 0.92 19.21
N MET A 18 14.38 -0.31 19.46
CA MET A 18 14.74 -0.77 20.80
C MET A 18 15.98 -0.04 21.32
N GLU A 19 17.01 0.16 20.50
CA GLU A 19 18.21 0.90 20.89
C GLU A 19 17.90 2.37 21.24
N ALA A 20 16.99 3.01 20.48
CA ALA A 20 16.56 4.38 20.76
C ALA A 20 15.72 4.50 22.05
N SER A 21 14.95 3.48 22.42
CA SER A 21 14.06 3.51 23.60
C SER A 21 14.67 2.85 24.84
N ASN A 22 15.51 1.86 24.66
CA ASN A 22 16.14 1.05 25.70
C ASN A 22 17.58 0.69 25.28
N PRO A 23 18.53 1.60 25.33
CA PRO A 23 19.89 1.39 24.83
C PRO A 23 20.57 0.17 25.43
N GLY A 24 21.23 -0.63 24.58
CA GLY A 24 22.04 -1.75 24.97
C GLY A 24 21.31 -3.06 25.29
N ILE A 25 19.96 -3.09 25.39
CA ILE A 25 19.20 -4.30 25.74
C ILE A 25 19.40 -5.44 24.71
N LEU A 26 19.47 -5.10 23.44
CA LEU A 26 19.65 -6.08 22.36
C LEU A 26 21.12 -6.23 21.92
N GLY A 27 22.05 -5.64 22.67
CA GLY A 27 23.48 -5.65 22.33
C GLY A 27 23.81 -4.76 21.13
N SER A 28 25.06 -4.87 20.63
CA SER A 28 25.51 -4.11 19.49
C SER A 28 24.76 -4.51 18.19
N SER A 29 24.69 -3.63 17.21
CA SER A 29 24.09 -3.93 15.90
C SER A 29 24.74 -5.13 15.21
N THR A 30 26.06 -5.32 15.40
CA THR A 30 26.79 -6.46 14.84
C THR A 30 26.41 -7.77 15.51
N SER A 31 26.40 -7.78 16.86
CA SER A 31 25.97 -8.95 17.64
C SER A 31 24.53 -9.31 17.34
N PHE A 32 23.62 -8.33 17.36
CA PHE A 32 22.21 -8.56 17.04
C PHE A 32 21.99 -9.16 15.65
N ARG A 33 22.76 -8.71 14.68
CA ARG A 33 22.71 -9.24 13.32
C ARG A 33 23.13 -10.70 13.25
N GLN A 34 24.18 -11.07 13.97
CA GLN A 34 24.69 -12.44 14.02
C GLN A 34 23.77 -13.37 14.84
N ASP A 35 23.28 -12.91 15.99
CA ASP A 35 22.55 -13.73 16.93
C ASP A 35 21.06 -13.90 16.60
N TYR A 36 20.47 -12.93 15.89
CA TYR A 36 19.02 -12.91 15.58
C TYR A 36 18.68 -12.72 14.11
N VAL A 37 19.29 -11.72 13.43
CA VAL A 37 18.87 -11.40 12.05
C VAL A 37 19.18 -12.55 11.11
N TYR A 38 20.43 -13.00 11.06
CA TYR A 38 20.82 -14.09 10.15
C TYR A 38 20.08 -15.40 10.44
N PRO A 39 20.02 -15.90 11.69
CA PRO A 39 19.29 -17.13 11.97
C PRO A 39 17.81 -17.04 11.65
N ILE A 40 17.16 -15.92 11.94
CA ILE A 40 15.71 -15.79 11.75
C ILE A 40 15.35 -15.51 10.28
N GLU A 41 16.03 -14.57 9.62
CA GLU A 41 15.67 -14.13 8.27
C GLU A 41 16.23 -15.06 7.18
N ASN A 42 17.44 -15.60 7.34
CA ASN A 42 18.08 -16.42 6.32
C ASN A 42 17.87 -17.92 6.57
N ASP A 43 18.06 -18.36 7.81
CA ASP A 43 18.01 -19.79 8.14
C ASP A 43 16.63 -20.25 8.58
N HIS A 44 15.68 -19.30 8.78
CA HIS A 44 14.32 -19.56 9.26
C HIS A 44 14.27 -20.34 10.57
N ASP A 45 15.24 -20.10 11.47
CA ASP A 45 15.35 -20.80 12.76
C ASP A 45 14.21 -20.38 13.70
N ALA A 46 13.26 -21.29 13.88
CA ALA A 46 12.11 -21.10 14.75
C ALA A 46 12.51 -20.99 16.24
N VAL A 47 13.56 -21.68 16.68
CA VAL A 47 14.01 -21.66 18.08
C VAL A 47 14.54 -20.29 18.44
N THR A 48 15.40 -19.72 17.57
CA THR A 48 15.91 -18.36 17.75
C THR A 48 14.79 -17.31 17.65
N ALA A 49 13.82 -17.50 16.75
CA ALA A 49 12.66 -16.61 16.64
C ALA A 49 11.80 -16.61 17.93
N ASP A 50 11.56 -17.76 18.52
CA ASP A 50 10.77 -17.86 19.76
C ASP A 50 11.54 -17.31 20.96
N ARG A 51 12.86 -17.56 21.05
CA ARG A 51 13.72 -16.93 22.05
C ARG A 51 13.70 -15.41 21.92
N PHE A 52 13.78 -14.89 20.70
CA PHE A 52 13.71 -13.44 20.44
C PHE A 52 12.38 -12.84 20.90
N LYS A 53 11.24 -13.48 20.59
CA LYS A 53 9.91 -13.08 21.08
C LYS A 53 9.86 -13.04 22.59
N LEU A 54 10.38 -14.06 23.27
CA LEU A 54 10.38 -14.14 24.72
C LEU A 54 11.18 -13.01 25.37
N ILE A 55 12.36 -12.69 24.84
CA ILE A 55 13.24 -11.63 25.37
C ILE A 55 12.61 -10.25 25.14
N THR A 56 11.94 -10.04 24.01
CA THR A 56 11.40 -8.72 23.65
C THR A 56 9.99 -8.46 24.21
N ALA A 57 9.24 -9.49 24.53
CA ALA A 57 7.88 -9.38 25.03
C ALA A 57 7.69 -8.42 26.23
N PRO A 58 8.57 -8.40 27.26
CA PRO A 58 8.43 -7.48 28.40
C PRO A 58 8.56 -5.99 28.04
N PHE A 59 9.21 -5.69 26.91
CA PHE A 59 9.47 -4.31 26.45
C PHE A 59 8.45 -3.83 25.42
N MET A 60 7.50 -4.69 25.03
CA MET A 60 6.50 -4.37 24.00
C MET A 60 5.09 -4.47 24.56
N MET A 61 4.28 -3.46 24.22
CA MET A 61 2.84 -3.52 24.43
C MET A 61 2.16 -3.45 23.06
N ARG A 62 1.51 -4.53 22.65
CA ARG A 62 0.71 -4.56 21.42
C ARG A 62 -0.77 -4.54 21.77
N ARG A 63 -1.47 -3.52 21.26
CA ARG A 63 -2.92 -3.42 21.34
C ARG A 63 -3.51 -3.59 19.94
N LEU A 64 -4.41 -4.54 19.79
CA LEU A 64 -5.12 -4.75 18.53
C LEU A 64 -6.45 -4.00 18.57
N LYS A 65 -6.80 -3.35 17.49
CA LYS A 65 -8.11 -2.67 17.34
C LYS A 65 -9.28 -3.67 17.36
N THR A 66 -9.01 -4.95 17.10
CA THR A 66 -9.99 -6.05 17.14
C THR A 66 -10.25 -6.58 18.54
N ASP A 67 -9.48 -6.14 19.54
CA ASP A 67 -9.65 -6.57 20.91
C ASP A 67 -10.75 -5.75 21.59
N LYS A 68 -11.95 -6.32 21.63
CA LYS A 68 -13.14 -5.71 22.22
C LYS A 68 -13.02 -5.47 23.74
N SER A 69 -12.08 -6.12 24.42
CA SER A 69 -11.81 -5.85 25.85
C SER A 69 -11.12 -4.50 26.06
N ILE A 70 -10.51 -3.95 25.01
CA ILE A 70 -9.78 -2.68 25.05
C ILE A 70 -10.60 -1.54 24.45
N ILE A 71 -11.34 -1.80 23.36
CA ILE A 71 -12.14 -0.79 22.66
C ILE A 71 -13.45 -1.44 22.19
N ASP A 72 -14.55 -1.08 22.84
CA ASP A 72 -15.89 -1.57 22.50
C ASP A 72 -16.55 -0.76 21.36
N ASP A 73 -16.13 0.47 21.14
CA ASP A 73 -16.78 1.45 20.25
C ASP A 73 -16.23 1.44 18.80
N LEU A 74 -15.37 0.49 18.44
CA LEU A 74 -14.90 0.39 17.06
C LEU A 74 -15.94 -0.36 16.21
N PRO A 75 -16.50 0.28 15.17
CA PRO A 75 -17.41 -0.37 14.26
C PRO A 75 -16.72 -1.48 13.48
N GLU A 76 -17.48 -2.38 12.90
CA GLU A 76 -16.97 -3.48 12.12
C GLU A 76 -16.26 -2.98 10.86
N LYS A 77 -15.08 -3.55 10.58
CA LYS A 77 -14.30 -3.29 9.38
C LYS A 77 -14.66 -4.35 8.33
N VAL A 78 -15.23 -3.94 7.22
CA VAL A 78 -15.50 -4.81 6.08
C VAL A 78 -14.32 -4.73 5.12
N SER A 79 -13.78 -5.87 4.70
CA SER A 79 -12.72 -5.96 3.69
C SER A 79 -13.19 -6.84 2.53
N ILE A 80 -13.09 -6.32 1.30
CA ILE A 80 -13.57 -6.97 0.08
C ILE A 80 -12.42 -7.06 -0.90
N ASP A 81 -12.18 -8.23 -1.45
CA ASP A 81 -11.30 -8.43 -2.61
C ASP A 81 -12.15 -8.42 -3.89
N GLU A 82 -11.88 -7.48 -4.77
CA GLU A 82 -12.55 -7.32 -6.06
C GLU A 82 -11.61 -7.75 -7.20
N TYR A 83 -12.03 -8.75 -7.95
CA TYR A 83 -11.23 -9.27 -9.06
C TYR A 83 -11.63 -8.60 -10.38
N CYS A 84 -10.68 -7.91 -11.00
CA CYS A 84 -10.87 -7.17 -12.24
C CYS A 84 -10.24 -7.94 -13.41
N THR A 85 -11.01 -8.19 -14.46
CA THR A 85 -10.53 -8.90 -15.65
C THR A 85 -9.52 -8.06 -16.43
N LEU A 86 -8.44 -8.69 -16.89
CA LEU A 86 -7.52 -8.08 -17.83
C LEU A 86 -8.13 -8.03 -19.22
N THR A 87 -7.96 -6.91 -19.93
CA THR A 87 -8.33 -6.80 -21.33
C THR A 87 -7.38 -7.61 -22.23
N LYS A 88 -7.80 -7.93 -23.45
CA LYS A 88 -6.96 -8.68 -24.40
C LYS A 88 -5.63 -7.99 -24.67
N GLU A 89 -5.64 -6.67 -24.75
CA GLU A 89 -4.46 -5.82 -24.94
C GLU A 89 -3.50 -5.95 -23.76
N LEU A 90 -4.03 -5.92 -22.53
CA LEU A 90 -3.23 -6.10 -21.31
C LEU A 90 -2.64 -7.50 -21.22
N VAL A 91 -3.40 -8.54 -21.57
CA VAL A 91 -2.89 -9.93 -21.59
C VAL A 91 -1.77 -10.07 -22.61
N ALA A 92 -1.92 -9.50 -23.81
CA ALA A 92 -0.88 -9.54 -24.84
C ALA A 92 0.42 -8.85 -24.38
N LEU A 93 0.30 -7.64 -23.81
CA LEU A 93 1.43 -6.88 -23.28
C LEU A 93 2.10 -7.60 -22.10
N TYR A 94 1.31 -8.14 -21.18
CA TYR A 94 1.78 -8.94 -20.05
C TYR A 94 2.65 -10.13 -20.53
N ASN A 95 2.12 -10.91 -21.48
CA ASN A 95 2.82 -12.08 -22.02
C ASN A 95 4.09 -11.71 -22.79
N GLU A 96 4.10 -10.58 -23.49
CA GLU A 96 5.29 -10.07 -24.17
C GLU A 96 6.39 -9.72 -23.16
N VAL A 97 6.05 -8.97 -22.10
CA VAL A 97 6.99 -8.59 -21.03
C VAL A 97 7.53 -9.82 -20.32
N VAL A 98 6.70 -10.81 -19.99
CA VAL A 98 7.15 -12.08 -19.40
C VAL A 98 8.16 -12.77 -20.30
N LYS A 99 7.82 -12.99 -21.58
CA LYS A 99 8.71 -13.67 -22.55
C LYS A 99 10.05 -12.95 -22.71
N ARG A 100 10.03 -11.62 -22.85
CA ARG A 100 11.25 -10.80 -22.98
C ARG A 100 12.12 -10.88 -21.72
N SER A 101 11.51 -10.71 -20.54
CA SER A 101 12.23 -10.70 -19.27
C SER A 101 12.81 -12.06 -18.93
N MET A 102 12.08 -13.17 -19.18
CA MET A 102 12.57 -14.52 -18.94
C MET A 102 13.80 -14.83 -19.80
N ARG A 103 13.83 -14.43 -21.07
CA ARG A 103 15.01 -14.57 -21.92
C ARG A 103 16.25 -13.86 -21.34
N LEU A 104 16.05 -12.66 -20.77
CA LEU A 104 17.15 -11.91 -20.12
C LEU A 104 17.62 -12.60 -18.84
N VAL A 105 16.71 -13.13 -18.04
CA VAL A 105 17.02 -13.88 -16.80
C VAL A 105 17.82 -15.16 -17.16
N GLU A 106 17.38 -15.90 -18.17
CA GLU A 106 18.05 -17.14 -18.63
C GLU A 106 19.44 -16.86 -19.21
N ALA A 107 19.60 -15.77 -19.97
CA ALA A 107 20.88 -15.38 -20.54
C ALA A 107 21.88 -14.86 -19.50
N SER A 108 21.44 -14.39 -18.35
CA SER A 108 22.30 -13.86 -17.30
C SER A 108 23.00 -14.99 -16.54
N LYS A 109 24.33 -14.88 -16.39
CA LYS A 109 25.15 -15.82 -15.59
C LYS A 109 25.32 -15.36 -14.12
N ASP A 110 25.08 -14.08 -13.86
CA ASP A 110 25.23 -13.47 -12.54
C ASP A 110 23.93 -13.59 -11.73
N THR A 111 24.04 -14.14 -10.55
CA THR A 111 22.91 -14.33 -9.62
C THR A 111 22.28 -12.99 -9.18
N PHE A 112 23.10 -11.99 -8.89
CA PHE A 112 22.61 -10.66 -8.50
C PHE A 112 21.84 -10.00 -9.67
N MET A 113 22.35 -10.09 -10.88
CA MET A 113 21.69 -9.59 -12.07
C MET A 113 20.35 -10.31 -12.32
N ARG A 114 20.30 -11.64 -12.14
CA ARG A 114 19.05 -12.40 -12.24
C ARG A 114 17.99 -11.90 -11.27
N HIS A 115 18.34 -11.72 -10.00
CA HIS A 115 17.41 -11.18 -9.01
C HIS A 115 16.90 -9.80 -9.41
N SER A 116 17.78 -8.93 -9.87
CA SER A 116 17.41 -7.58 -10.33
C SER A 116 16.44 -7.62 -11.52
N LEU A 117 16.68 -8.49 -12.49
CA LEU A 117 15.82 -8.67 -13.67
C LEU A 117 14.43 -9.22 -13.26
N VAL A 118 14.38 -10.16 -12.33
CA VAL A 118 13.11 -10.69 -11.81
C VAL A 118 12.32 -9.59 -11.08
N LEU A 119 12.96 -8.81 -10.22
CA LEU A 119 12.29 -7.70 -9.53
C LEU A 119 11.78 -6.65 -10.53
N GLN A 120 12.58 -6.32 -11.55
CA GLN A 120 12.16 -5.42 -12.63
C GLN A 120 10.95 -5.96 -13.37
N MET A 121 10.95 -7.24 -13.75
CA MET A 121 9.81 -7.89 -14.39
C MET A 121 8.56 -7.79 -13.54
N ILE A 122 8.63 -8.13 -12.25
CA ILE A 122 7.48 -8.06 -11.35
C ILE A 122 6.93 -6.63 -11.27
N MET A 123 7.81 -5.62 -11.19
CA MET A 123 7.38 -4.22 -11.17
C MET A 123 6.68 -3.80 -12.47
N GLN A 124 7.21 -4.23 -13.62
CA GLN A 124 6.59 -3.98 -14.93
C GLN A 124 5.22 -4.65 -15.04
N LEU A 125 5.10 -5.92 -14.62
CA LEU A 125 3.83 -6.64 -14.63
C LEU A 125 2.78 -5.98 -13.71
N LYS A 126 3.19 -5.52 -12.54
CA LYS A 126 2.30 -4.73 -11.66
C LYS A 126 1.82 -3.43 -12.32
N GLN A 127 2.69 -2.74 -13.04
CA GLN A 127 2.32 -1.53 -13.79
C GLN A 127 1.30 -1.83 -14.89
N ILE A 128 1.54 -2.88 -15.68
CA ILE A 128 0.64 -3.35 -16.74
C ILE A 128 -0.74 -3.70 -16.14
N CYS A 129 -0.77 -4.47 -15.06
CA CYS A 129 -2.00 -4.85 -14.38
C CYS A 129 -2.79 -3.67 -13.80
N ASN A 130 -2.15 -2.52 -13.57
CA ASN A 130 -2.81 -1.30 -13.16
C ASN A 130 -3.40 -0.55 -14.36
N SER A 131 -2.57 -0.29 -15.35
CA SER A 131 -2.95 0.32 -16.62
C SER A 131 -1.80 0.22 -17.63
N PRO A 132 -2.08 -0.02 -18.91
CA PRO A 132 -1.04 -0.01 -19.95
C PRO A 132 -0.39 1.39 -20.06
N ALA A 133 -1.13 2.47 -19.84
CA ALA A 133 -0.60 3.83 -19.84
C ALA A 133 0.45 4.09 -18.76
N LEU A 134 0.41 3.34 -17.65
CA LEU A 134 1.43 3.43 -16.60
C LEU A 134 2.75 2.76 -17.02
N PHE A 135 2.67 1.69 -17.78
CA PHE A 135 3.83 0.96 -18.26
C PHE A 135 4.47 1.64 -19.47
N GLU A 136 3.67 2.09 -20.43
CA GLU A 136 4.11 2.72 -21.68
C GLU A 136 3.33 4.03 -21.92
N PRO A 137 3.73 5.14 -21.29
CA PRO A 137 2.99 6.41 -21.38
C PRO A 137 2.84 6.98 -22.79
N ALA A 138 3.76 6.67 -23.71
CA ALA A 138 3.73 7.11 -25.10
C ALA A 138 3.08 6.08 -26.06
N GLY A 139 2.56 4.98 -25.53
CA GLY A 139 2.06 3.84 -26.33
C GLY A 139 0.64 4.01 -26.91
N GLY A 140 0.01 5.17 -26.76
CA GLY A 140 -1.36 5.39 -27.23
C GLY A 140 -2.45 4.75 -26.36
N PHE A 141 -2.13 4.41 -25.12
CA PHE A 141 -3.06 3.80 -24.14
C PHE A 141 -3.75 4.83 -23.26
N GLU A 142 -4.24 5.92 -23.85
CA GLU A 142 -4.80 7.06 -23.11
C GLU A 142 -6.21 6.78 -22.55
N ASP A 143 -6.92 5.79 -23.11
CA ASP A 143 -8.25 5.41 -22.63
C ASP A 143 -8.17 4.63 -21.29
N PRO A 144 -8.69 5.20 -20.18
CA PRO A 144 -8.68 4.53 -18.89
C PRO A 144 -9.47 3.21 -18.89
N ARG A 145 -10.44 3.06 -19.81
CA ARG A 145 -11.27 1.85 -19.91
C ARG A 145 -10.54 0.63 -20.47
N LEU A 146 -9.30 0.80 -20.93
CA LEU A 146 -8.41 -0.32 -21.25
C LEU A 146 -7.96 -1.08 -19.98
N SER A 147 -8.18 -0.53 -18.78
CA SER A 147 -7.91 -1.18 -17.49
C SER A 147 -9.21 -1.60 -16.82
N GLY A 148 -9.41 -2.93 -16.61
CA GLY A 148 -10.54 -3.44 -15.84
C GLY A 148 -10.60 -2.91 -14.41
N LYS A 149 -9.43 -2.64 -13.78
CA LYS A 149 -9.39 -1.98 -12.47
C LYS A 149 -9.93 -0.55 -12.53
N MET A 150 -9.66 0.16 -13.62
CA MET A 150 -10.15 1.53 -13.77
C MET A 150 -11.65 1.56 -13.99
N CYS A 151 -12.19 0.65 -14.82
CA CYS A 151 -13.63 0.49 -15.00
C CYS A 151 -14.30 0.24 -13.64
N ARG A 152 -13.79 -0.73 -12.87
CA ARG A 152 -14.35 -1.04 -11.55
C ARG A 152 -14.22 0.11 -10.56
N LEU A 153 -13.13 0.85 -10.60
CA LEU A 153 -12.97 2.05 -9.77
C LEU A 153 -14.05 3.08 -10.09
N PHE A 154 -14.34 3.34 -11.36
CA PHE A 154 -15.39 4.28 -11.76
C PHE A 154 -16.76 3.84 -11.24
N ASP A 155 -17.12 2.56 -11.38
CA ASP A 155 -18.38 2.03 -10.84
C ASP A 155 -18.50 2.28 -9.34
N ILE A 156 -17.44 1.95 -8.58
CA ILE A 156 -17.43 2.18 -7.13
C ILE A 156 -17.54 3.68 -6.79
N LEU A 157 -16.83 4.54 -7.51
CA LEU A 157 -16.88 5.99 -7.27
C LEU A 157 -18.28 6.56 -7.55
N GLU A 158 -18.97 6.10 -8.58
CA GLU A 158 -20.34 6.49 -8.89
C GLU A 158 -21.31 6.07 -7.78
N GLU A 159 -21.24 4.79 -7.32
CA GLU A 159 -22.02 4.29 -6.20
C GLU A 159 -21.78 5.10 -4.92
N MET A 160 -20.53 5.40 -4.61
CA MET A 160 -20.15 6.13 -3.39
C MET A 160 -20.56 7.61 -3.47
N GLN A 161 -20.47 8.22 -4.64
CA GLN A 161 -20.95 9.58 -4.85
C GLN A 161 -22.47 9.68 -4.67
N ALA A 162 -23.23 8.73 -5.21
CA ALA A 162 -24.68 8.64 -5.02
C ALA A 162 -25.05 8.47 -3.55
N ALA A 163 -24.25 7.70 -2.78
CA ALA A 163 -24.41 7.48 -1.36
C ALA A 163 -23.89 8.64 -0.48
N GLY A 164 -23.33 9.70 -1.06
CA GLY A 164 -22.73 10.83 -0.33
C GLY A 164 -21.52 10.45 0.52
N ARG A 165 -20.82 9.37 0.19
CA ARG A 165 -19.67 8.86 0.93
C ARG A 165 -18.35 9.39 0.38
N LYS A 166 -17.38 9.61 1.27
CA LYS A 166 -16.02 10.00 0.88
C LYS A 166 -15.11 8.79 0.74
N VAL A 167 -14.27 8.82 -0.29
CA VAL A 167 -13.43 7.71 -0.73
C VAL A 167 -11.96 8.09 -0.69
N LEU A 168 -11.12 7.21 -0.15
CA LEU A 168 -9.67 7.25 -0.28
C LEU A 168 -9.24 6.20 -1.30
N VAL A 169 -8.43 6.60 -2.28
CA VAL A 169 -7.86 5.69 -3.29
C VAL A 169 -6.34 5.64 -3.09
N PHE A 170 -5.83 4.48 -2.71
CA PHE A 170 -4.40 4.25 -2.49
C PHE A 170 -3.75 3.56 -3.68
N THR A 171 -2.56 4.03 -4.05
CA THR A 171 -1.68 3.40 -5.04
C THR A 171 -0.23 3.41 -4.57
N GLN A 172 0.58 2.44 -5.00
CA GLN A 172 2.02 2.43 -4.74
C GLN A 172 2.80 3.35 -5.69
N PHE A 173 2.25 3.61 -6.90
CA PHE A 173 2.92 4.37 -7.96
C PHE A 173 2.45 5.83 -7.99
N ALA A 174 3.39 6.77 -7.82
CA ALA A 174 3.06 8.19 -7.91
C ALA A 174 2.53 8.57 -9.31
N GLN A 175 3.07 7.96 -10.37
CA GLN A 175 2.60 8.16 -11.73
C GLN A 175 1.16 7.66 -11.92
N MET A 176 0.81 6.50 -11.33
CA MET A 176 -0.59 6.03 -11.32
C MET A 176 -1.50 7.00 -10.58
N GLY A 177 -1.01 7.59 -9.48
CA GLY A 177 -1.76 8.63 -8.76
C GLY A 177 -2.07 9.86 -9.61
N MET A 178 -1.17 10.27 -10.49
CA MET A 178 -1.41 11.35 -11.44
C MET A 178 -2.45 10.96 -12.50
N LEU A 179 -2.36 9.76 -13.06
CA LEU A 179 -3.36 9.24 -14.02
C LEU A 179 -4.74 9.12 -13.36
N LEU A 180 -4.82 8.58 -12.15
CA LEU A 180 -6.06 8.50 -11.37
C LEU A 180 -6.67 9.89 -11.15
N GLN A 181 -5.85 10.87 -10.77
CA GLN A 181 -6.33 12.25 -10.57
C GLN A 181 -6.94 12.83 -11.83
N GLU A 182 -6.31 12.63 -12.98
CA GLU A 182 -6.77 13.14 -14.26
C GLU A 182 -8.03 12.40 -14.77
N TRP A 183 -7.99 11.07 -14.75
CA TRP A 183 -9.10 10.26 -15.23
C TRP A 183 -10.36 10.39 -14.38
N ILE A 184 -10.21 10.45 -13.06
CA ILE A 184 -11.34 10.73 -12.16
C ILE A 184 -11.88 12.15 -12.41
N ALA A 185 -11.01 13.14 -12.66
CA ALA A 185 -11.45 14.48 -12.99
C ALA A 185 -12.28 14.54 -14.27
N ASN A 186 -11.87 13.81 -15.30
CA ASN A 186 -12.57 13.74 -16.58
C ASN A 186 -13.91 13.01 -16.46
N GLU A 187 -13.98 11.92 -15.70
CA GLU A 187 -15.19 11.12 -15.50
C GLU A 187 -16.22 11.83 -14.61
N THR A 188 -15.76 12.42 -13.50
CA THR A 188 -16.66 13.01 -12.49
C THR A 188 -16.86 14.54 -12.58
N GLY A 189 -16.10 15.19 -13.45
CA GLY A 189 -16.04 16.66 -13.55
C GLY A 189 -15.34 17.34 -12.37
N ARG A 190 -14.72 16.56 -11.45
CA ARG A 190 -14.07 17.09 -10.25
C ARG A 190 -12.69 16.47 -10.06
N ARG A 191 -11.68 17.33 -9.96
CA ARG A 191 -10.30 16.89 -9.76
C ARG A 191 -10.05 16.53 -8.29
N PRO A 192 -9.77 15.26 -7.94
CA PRO A 192 -9.49 14.85 -6.57
C PRO A 192 -8.17 15.43 -6.07
N GLN A 193 -8.03 15.59 -4.75
CA GLN A 193 -6.74 15.89 -4.15
C GLN A 193 -5.80 14.68 -4.30
N PHE A 194 -4.51 14.93 -4.55
CA PHE A 194 -3.51 13.87 -4.65
C PHE A 194 -2.36 14.11 -3.69
N ILE A 195 -2.22 13.25 -2.68
CA ILE A 195 -1.14 13.30 -1.68
C ILE A 195 -0.04 12.30 -2.03
N HIS A 196 1.17 12.80 -2.21
CA HIS A 196 2.36 12.00 -2.53
C HIS A 196 3.59 12.51 -1.76
N GLY A 197 4.69 11.73 -1.79
CA GLY A 197 5.89 12.01 -1.01
C GLY A 197 6.61 13.33 -1.34
N GLY A 198 6.44 13.86 -2.54
CA GLY A 198 7.05 15.13 -2.98
C GLY A 198 6.36 16.40 -2.47
N LEU A 199 5.23 16.30 -1.76
CA LEU A 199 4.51 17.46 -1.24
C LEU A 199 5.15 18.01 0.04
N LYS A 200 5.19 19.33 0.14
CA LYS A 200 5.59 20.03 1.38
C LYS A 200 4.54 19.76 2.49
N PRO A 201 4.94 19.69 3.78
CA PRO A 201 4.03 19.41 4.89
C PRO A 201 2.79 20.32 4.94
N ASN A 202 2.96 21.62 4.75
CA ASN A 202 1.85 22.59 4.78
C ASN A 202 0.84 22.36 3.65
N ALA A 203 1.31 22.06 2.44
CA ALA A 203 0.42 21.76 1.32
C ALA A 203 -0.39 20.48 1.57
N ARG A 204 0.26 19.46 2.15
CA ARG A 204 -0.40 18.22 2.56
C ARG A 204 -1.49 18.46 3.59
N GLN A 205 -1.20 19.27 4.63
CA GLN A 205 -2.19 19.60 5.66
C GLN A 205 -3.39 20.35 5.06
N THR A 206 -3.16 21.34 4.20
CA THR A 206 -4.24 22.05 3.50
C THR A 206 -5.13 21.11 2.70
N MET A 207 -4.56 20.11 2.00
CA MET A 207 -5.35 19.12 1.25
C MET A 207 -6.19 18.24 2.19
N VAL A 208 -5.61 17.81 3.32
CA VAL A 208 -6.33 17.04 4.34
C VAL A 208 -7.51 17.86 4.89
N ASP A 209 -7.27 19.11 5.28
CA ASP A 209 -8.30 19.98 5.85
C ASP A 209 -9.45 20.23 4.86
N ARG A 210 -9.14 20.43 3.58
CA ARG A 210 -10.13 20.55 2.52
C ARG A 210 -10.97 19.28 2.40
N PHE A 211 -10.32 18.12 2.28
CA PHE A 211 -11.03 16.85 2.19
C PHE A 211 -11.90 16.58 3.42
N GLN A 212 -11.42 16.89 4.62
CA GLN A 212 -12.20 16.70 5.86
C GLN A 212 -13.44 17.59 5.90
N ASN A 213 -13.33 18.87 5.53
CA ASN A 213 -14.33 19.88 5.83
C ASN A 213 -15.25 20.20 4.64
N ARG A 214 -14.84 19.96 3.40
CA ARG A 214 -15.63 20.33 2.21
C ARG A 214 -16.48 19.15 1.73
N ARG A 215 -17.76 19.35 1.54
CA ARG A 215 -18.70 18.33 1.05
C ARG A 215 -18.52 17.98 -0.42
N ASP A 216 -18.01 18.92 -1.21
CA ASP A 216 -17.78 18.78 -2.65
C ASP A 216 -16.47 18.00 -2.97
N GLU A 217 -15.61 17.77 -1.99
CA GLU A 217 -14.39 16.98 -2.11
C GLU A 217 -14.62 15.56 -1.52
N ASN A 218 -15.12 14.66 -2.37
CA ASN A 218 -15.52 13.32 -1.95
C ASN A 218 -14.51 12.22 -2.30
N VAL A 219 -13.48 12.51 -3.11
CA VAL A 219 -12.40 11.56 -3.46
C VAL A 219 -11.04 12.18 -3.16
N MET A 220 -10.16 11.40 -2.55
CA MET A 220 -8.74 11.74 -2.37
C MET A 220 -7.87 10.57 -2.82
N VAL A 221 -6.88 10.85 -3.64
CA VAL A 221 -5.86 9.88 -4.07
C VAL A 221 -4.62 10.03 -3.21
N LEU A 222 -3.99 8.93 -2.81
CA LEU A 222 -2.79 8.93 -1.99
C LEU A 222 -1.80 7.86 -2.44
N THR A 223 -0.50 8.17 -2.33
CA THR A 223 0.49 7.10 -2.38
C THR A 223 0.57 6.40 -1.00
N LEU A 224 0.72 5.07 -1.01
CA LEU A 224 0.83 4.28 0.24
C LEU A 224 1.91 4.80 1.18
N LYS A 225 3.08 5.18 0.64
CA LYS A 225 4.18 5.76 1.45
C LYS A 225 3.81 7.11 2.09
N ALA A 226 3.02 7.94 1.42
CA ALA A 226 2.59 9.21 1.98
C ALA A 226 1.55 9.04 3.10
N ALA A 227 0.78 7.95 3.08
CA ALA A 227 -0.16 7.59 4.15
C ALA A 227 0.54 7.20 5.47
N GLY A 228 1.78 6.74 5.42
CA GLY A 228 2.58 6.41 6.61
C GLY A 228 2.78 7.59 7.58
N SER A 229 2.66 8.82 7.12
CA SER A 229 2.99 10.06 7.86
C SER A 229 1.89 10.58 8.82
N GLY A 230 1.14 9.72 9.50
CA GLY A 230 0.26 10.13 10.60
C GLY A 230 -1.00 10.93 10.21
N LEU A 231 -1.44 10.85 8.96
CA LEU A 231 -2.63 11.56 8.47
C LEU A 231 -3.90 11.11 9.21
N ASN A 232 -4.81 12.05 9.46
CA ASN A 232 -6.13 11.80 10.00
C ASN A 232 -7.17 12.05 8.90
N LEU A 233 -7.83 11.00 8.39
CA LEU A 233 -8.72 11.05 7.24
C LEU A 233 -10.10 10.45 7.58
N THR A 234 -10.59 10.77 8.77
CA THR A 234 -11.83 10.23 9.32
C THR A 234 -13.11 10.65 8.60
N ALA A 235 -13.07 11.63 7.69
CA ALA A 235 -14.22 11.93 6.84
C ALA A 235 -14.50 10.83 5.81
N ALA A 236 -13.51 9.98 5.50
CA ALA A 236 -13.68 8.88 4.57
C ALA A 236 -14.31 7.66 5.25
N SER A 237 -15.28 7.06 4.61
CA SER A 237 -15.89 5.79 5.02
C SER A 237 -15.57 4.63 4.08
N VAL A 238 -14.91 4.90 2.96
CA VAL A 238 -14.51 3.91 1.97
C VAL A 238 -13.03 4.08 1.63
N VAL A 239 -12.31 2.96 1.61
CA VAL A 239 -10.91 2.89 1.24
C VAL A 239 -10.75 1.92 0.07
N ILE A 240 -10.10 2.33 -0.99
CA ILE A 240 -9.83 1.50 -2.17
C ILE A 240 -8.31 1.38 -2.30
N HIS A 241 -7.81 0.16 -2.25
CA HIS A 241 -6.45 -0.17 -2.65
C HIS A 241 -6.45 -0.52 -4.13
N TYR A 242 -6.07 0.45 -4.97
CA TYR A 242 -6.04 0.29 -6.43
C TYR A 242 -4.98 -0.74 -6.86
N ASP A 243 -3.87 -0.76 -6.15
CA ASP A 243 -2.84 -1.78 -6.24
C ASP A 243 -2.32 -2.17 -4.85
N LEU A 244 -1.81 -3.39 -4.74
CA LEU A 244 -1.40 -3.97 -3.49
C LEU A 244 0.09 -3.84 -3.25
N TRP A 245 0.48 -3.59 -2.00
CA TRP A 245 1.86 -3.61 -1.57
C TRP A 245 2.31 -5.03 -1.18
N TRP A 246 3.62 -5.25 -1.14
CA TRP A 246 4.18 -6.54 -0.71
C TRP A 246 3.86 -6.88 0.74
N ASN A 247 3.81 -5.87 1.58
CA ASN A 247 3.57 -6.01 2.99
C ASN A 247 2.14 -5.54 3.33
N ALA A 248 1.28 -6.48 3.67
CA ALA A 248 -0.11 -6.22 4.05
C ALA A 248 -0.25 -5.30 5.28
N ALA A 249 0.78 -5.20 6.13
CA ALA A 249 0.76 -4.29 7.27
C ALA A 249 0.75 -2.81 6.82
N VAL A 250 1.38 -2.48 5.69
CA VAL A 250 1.36 -1.12 5.11
C VAL A 250 -0.05 -0.77 4.62
N GLU A 251 -0.75 -1.72 4.00
CA GLU A 251 -2.14 -1.53 3.56
C GLU A 251 -3.09 -1.36 4.75
N THR A 252 -2.91 -2.18 5.77
CA THR A 252 -3.66 -2.05 7.03
C THR A 252 -3.42 -0.69 7.66
N GLN A 253 -2.17 -0.22 7.72
CA GLN A 253 -1.82 1.09 8.23
C GLN A 253 -2.45 2.22 7.41
N ALA A 254 -2.51 2.09 6.09
CA ALA A 254 -3.16 3.06 5.21
C ALA A 254 -4.68 3.10 5.45
N THR A 255 -5.33 1.95 5.53
CA THR A 255 -6.77 1.85 5.86
C THR A 255 -7.07 2.46 7.23
N ASP A 256 -6.17 2.29 8.20
CA ASP A 256 -6.31 2.81 9.56
C ASP A 256 -6.25 4.35 9.65
N ARG A 257 -5.96 5.06 8.57
CA ARG A 257 -6.10 6.52 8.50
C ARG A 257 -7.55 6.96 8.46
N ALA A 258 -8.43 6.15 7.90
CA ALA A 258 -9.88 6.35 7.90
C ALA A 258 -10.55 5.59 9.06
N TYR A 259 -10.11 4.37 9.36
CA TYR A 259 -10.72 3.51 10.37
C TYR A 259 -10.35 3.94 11.79
N ARG A 260 -11.28 4.61 12.45
CA ARG A 260 -11.15 5.10 13.83
C ARG A 260 -12.47 4.94 14.59
N ILE A 261 -12.44 5.21 15.91
CA ILE A 261 -13.60 5.14 16.81
C ILE A 261 -14.78 5.93 16.20
N GLY A 262 -15.94 5.31 16.15
CA GLY A 262 -17.18 5.89 15.63
C GLY A 262 -17.28 5.97 14.10
N GLN A 263 -16.28 5.48 13.33
CA GLN A 263 -16.26 5.56 11.86
C GLN A 263 -16.25 4.15 11.23
N PRO A 264 -17.40 3.65 10.71
CA PRO A 264 -17.42 2.42 9.92
C PRO A 264 -16.66 2.63 8.61
N VAL A 265 -15.77 1.69 8.28
CA VAL A 265 -14.98 1.75 7.06
C VAL A 265 -15.09 0.44 6.29
N SER A 266 -15.43 0.54 5.01
CA SER A 266 -15.28 -0.53 4.03
C SER A 266 -13.96 -0.35 3.29
N SER A 267 -13.15 -1.41 3.21
CA SER A 267 -11.93 -1.43 2.40
C SER A 267 -12.08 -2.40 1.24
N THR A 268 -11.76 -1.94 0.02
CA THR A 268 -11.79 -2.74 -1.20
C THR A 268 -10.40 -2.83 -1.80
N HIS A 269 -9.98 -4.04 -2.15
CA HIS A 269 -8.70 -4.32 -2.79
C HIS A 269 -8.94 -4.75 -4.23
N LEU A 270 -8.50 -3.94 -5.20
CA LEU A 270 -8.64 -4.27 -6.62
C LEU A 270 -7.52 -5.20 -7.07
N ARG A 271 -7.87 -6.42 -7.41
CA ARG A 271 -6.96 -7.46 -7.90
C ARG A 271 -7.15 -7.68 -9.39
N ALA A 272 -6.05 -7.71 -10.16
CA ALA A 272 -6.11 -8.16 -11.53
C ALA A 272 -6.28 -9.70 -11.56
N HIS A 273 -7.18 -10.19 -12.40
CA HIS A 273 -7.43 -11.61 -12.60
C HIS A 273 -7.36 -11.91 -14.10
N GLU A 274 -6.67 -13.01 -14.44
CA GLU A 274 -6.61 -13.54 -15.80
C GLU A 274 -7.91 -14.25 -16.18
#